data_ded7a4e1356fbe6e067ca77ea2c49ba6
#
_entry.id   ded7a4e1356fbe6e067ca77ea2c49ba6
#
_cell.length_a   1.000
_cell.length_b   1.000
_cell.length_c   1.000
_cell.angle_alpha   90.00
_cell.angle_beta   90.00
_cell.angle_gamma   90.00
#
_symmetry.space_group_name_H-M   'P 1'
#
loop_
_entity.id
_entity.type
_entity.pdbx_description
1 polymer ?
#
loop_
_entity_poly.entity_id
_entity_poly.type
_entity_poly.pdbx_seq_one_letter_code
_entity_poly.pdbx_strand_id
1 'polypeptide(L)'
;MVTSRPLVFRGNPYIKSVHGLDDRRLFEDVIKGNDYIELEPYTKPKFFNDAVNRLEIAREELGLEKVAEPVMFLAEHEKLGNFLDGKSPILFQPFGSTMGLNGADKSYRSIPVEQAQYLADKLSEEHTVYEVIKAGAQPVLRNCQMCDTPDLRLVVSLTARYPVIGCDSSLHHCAKAFGKKALVIRAGTDKERYGYESHVNMREYPMVAHTPLRLNMNDFNFDISNQNTNKFTKDFLDNVLGQVHLITNN
;
A
#
# COMPACT_ATOMS: atom_id res chain seq x y z
N MET A 1 10.12 19.82 0.62
CA MET A 1 9.28 18.75 0.02
C MET A 1 7.82 19.01 0.35
N VAL A 2 6.92 18.87 -0.62
CA VAL A 2 5.47 19.01 -0.44
C VAL A 2 4.81 17.64 -0.65
N THR A 3 3.93 17.24 0.23
CA THR A 3 3.30 15.91 0.18
C THR A 3 1.95 15.88 0.91
N SER A 4 1.05 14.98 0.51
CA SER A 4 -0.20 14.70 1.23
C SER A 4 0.01 13.88 2.52
N ARG A 5 1.23 13.39 2.77
CA ARG A 5 1.57 12.54 3.93
C ARG A 5 2.86 12.98 4.60
N PRO A 6 2.92 14.18 5.18
CA PRO A 6 4.17 14.75 5.73
C PRO A 6 4.79 13.88 6.83
N LEU A 7 3.98 13.19 7.62
CA LEU A 7 4.48 12.34 8.70
C LEU A 7 5.36 11.18 8.22
N VAL A 8 5.14 10.66 7.01
CA VAL A 8 5.95 9.58 6.44
C VAL A 8 7.43 9.96 6.34
N PHE A 9 7.70 11.24 6.13
CA PHE A 9 9.06 11.77 5.92
C PHE A 9 9.72 12.32 7.19
N ARG A 10 9.05 12.21 8.34
CA ARG A 10 9.63 12.64 9.63
C ARG A 10 10.92 11.87 9.91
N GLY A 11 11.95 12.60 10.35
CA GLY A 11 13.25 12.02 10.69
C GLY A 11 14.12 11.66 9.49
N ASN A 12 13.72 11.97 8.26
CA ASN A 12 14.56 11.76 7.08
C ASN A 12 15.69 12.83 7.06
N PRO A 13 16.96 12.42 7.21
CA PRO A 13 18.08 13.37 7.31
C PRO A 13 18.39 14.09 5.99
N TYR A 14 17.85 13.61 4.88
CA TYR A 14 18.09 14.18 3.55
C TYR A 14 17.05 15.22 3.15
N ILE A 15 16.01 15.45 3.97
CA ILE A 15 14.94 16.39 3.68
C ILE A 15 14.99 17.54 4.66
N LYS A 16 15.27 18.74 4.16
CA LYS A 16 15.38 19.97 4.96
C LYS A 16 14.04 20.37 5.59
N SER A 17 12.96 20.29 4.83
CA SER A 17 11.61 20.61 5.30
C SER A 17 10.56 19.81 4.57
N VAL A 18 9.47 19.48 5.28
CA VAL A 18 8.31 18.77 4.72
C VAL A 18 7.07 19.60 5.00
N HIS A 19 6.27 19.85 3.97
CA HIS A 19 5.03 20.63 4.03
C HIS A 19 3.85 19.75 3.58
N GLY A 20 2.73 19.85 4.29
CA GLY A 20 1.48 19.22 3.92
C GLY A 20 0.78 19.99 2.79
N LEU A 21 -0.05 19.30 2.01
CA LEU A 21 -0.89 19.96 1.02
C LEU A 21 -2.00 20.81 1.64
N ASP A 22 -2.27 20.62 2.93
CA ASP A 22 -3.23 21.38 3.74
C ASP A 22 -2.64 22.65 4.38
N ASP A 23 -1.35 22.90 4.19
CA ASP A 23 -0.71 24.13 4.61
C ASP A 23 -1.25 25.32 3.81
N ARG A 24 -1.97 26.22 4.48
CA ARG A 24 -2.65 27.38 3.86
C ARG A 24 -1.70 28.35 3.18
N ARG A 25 -0.45 28.38 3.61
CA ARG A 25 0.59 29.26 3.07
C ARG A 25 1.53 28.57 2.11
N LEU A 26 1.26 27.30 1.80
CA LEU A 26 2.13 26.47 0.95
C LEU A 26 2.50 27.15 -0.36
N PHE A 27 1.51 27.73 -1.04
CA PHE A 27 1.74 28.39 -2.33
C PHE A 27 2.67 29.61 -2.18
N GLU A 28 2.38 30.50 -1.25
CA GLU A 28 3.13 31.75 -1.07
C GLU A 28 4.53 31.50 -0.50
N ASP A 29 4.64 30.62 0.50
CA ASP A 29 5.87 30.44 1.26
C ASP A 29 6.82 29.41 0.63
N VAL A 30 6.30 28.46 -0.15
CA VAL A 30 7.09 27.30 -0.62
C VAL A 30 7.08 27.14 -2.14
N ILE A 31 5.96 27.34 -2.82
CA ILE A 31 5.85 27.07 -4.27
C ILE A 31 6.19 28.32 -5.08
N LYS A 32 5.62 29.46 -4.72
CA LYS A 32 5.78 30.70 -5.47
C LYS A 32 7.26 31.15 -5.50
N GLY A 33 7.76 31.33 -6.69
CA GLY A 33 9.14 31.80 -6.92
C GLY A 33 10.22 30.73 -6.72
N ASN A 34 9.86 29.47 -6.52
CA ASN A 34 10.81 28.37 -6.47
C ASN A 34 10.60 27.41 -7.63
N ASP A 35 11.67 26.82 -8.13
CA ASP A 35 11.62 25.71 -9.05
C ASP A 35 11.17 24.44 -8.31
N TYR A 36 10.36 23.60 -8.96
CA TYR A 36 9.91 22.35 -8.39
C TYR A 36 9.90 21.20 -9.41
N ILE A 37 10.04 20.00 -8.91
CA ILE A 37 9.91 18.76 -9.67
C ILE A 37 8.66 18.04 -9.20
N GLU A 38 7.78 17.72 -10.15
CA GLU A 38 6.57 16.94 -9.87
C GLU A 38 6.86 15.45 -10.03
N LEU A 39 6.72 14.71 -8.94
CA LEU A 39 6.94 13.27 -8.90
C LEU A 39 5.64 12.45 -8.90
N GLU A 40 4.49 13.08 -9.16
CA GLU A 40 3.20 12.40 -9.24
C GLU A 40 3.12 11.55 -10.53
N PRO A 41 3.17 10.22 -10.45
CA PRO A 41 3.20 9.38 -11.65
C PRO A 41 1.91 9.46 -12.47
N TYR A 42 0.80 9.78 -11.83
CA TYR A 42 -0.50 9.86 -12.48
C TYR A 42 -0.67 11.06 -13.42
N THR A 43 0.29 11.97 -13.47
CA THR A 43 0.33 13.05 -14.48
C THR A 43 1.14 12.65 -15.71
N LYS A 44 1.79 11.49 -15.71
CA LYS A 44 2.72 11.05 -16.76
C LYS A 44 2.06 10.04 -17.70
N PRO A 45 1.92 10.33 -19.02
CA PRO A 45 1.29 9.41 -19.98
C PRO A 45 1.92 8.01 -20.00
N LYS A 46 3.24 7.89 -19.88
CA LYS A 46 3.95 6.62 -19.90
C LYS A 46 3.57 5.69 -18.73
N PHE A 47 3.12 6.24 -17.60
CA PHE A 47 2.63 5.43 -16.48
C PHE A 47 1.41 4.62 -16.90
N PHE A 48 0.52 5.22 -17.69
CA PHE A 48 -0.70 4.57 -18.15
C PHE A 48 -0.49 3.73 -19.40
N ASN A 49 0.19 4.30 -20.40
CA ASN A 49 0.30 3.70 -21.73
C ASN A 49 1.32 2.56 -21.77
N ASP A 50 2.45 2.75 -21.10
CA ASP A 50 3.61 1.85 -21.22
C ASP A 50 3.82 0.99 -19.95
N ALA A 51 2.93 1.07 -18.99
CA ALA A 51 3.00 0.36 -17.70
C ALA A 51 4.34 0.59 -16.94
N VAL A 52 4.92 1.80 -17.09
CA VAL A 52 6.21 2.13 -16.46
C VAL A 52 6.04 2.25 -14.95
N ASN A 53 6.97 1.62 -14.20
CA ASN A 53 6.96 1.68 -12.74
C ASN A 53 7.13 3.12 -12.24
N ARG A 54 6.40 3.49 -11.21
CA ARG A 54 6.47 4.83 -10.61
C ARG A 54 7.87 5.22 -10.12
N LEU A 55 8.69 4.26 -9.70
CA LEU A 55 10.08 4.53 -9.30
C LEU A 55 10.94 4.88 -10.52
N GLU A 56 10.68 4.26 -11.66
CA GLU A 56 11.35 4.59 -12.91
C GLU A 56 10.99 6.00 -13.38
N ILE A 57 9.73 6.38 -13.25
CA ILE A 57 9.29 7.75 -13.52
C ILE A 57 10.02 8.75 -12.61
N ALA A 58 10.07 8.46 -11.31
CA ALA A 58 10.78 9.31 -10.36
C ALA A 58 12.30 9.41 -10.68
N ARG A 59 12.92 8.30 -11.10
CA ARG A 59 14.31 8.27 -11.55
C ARG A 59 14.56 9.26 -12.69
N GLU A 60 13.71 9.20 -13.70
CA GLU A 60 13.85 10.07 -14.88
C GLU A 60 13.61 11.54 -14.54
N GLU A 61 12.54 11.84 -13.78
CA GLU A 61 12.23 13.23 -13.37
C GLU A 61 13.35 13.85 -12.52
N LEU A 62 14.04 13.03 -11.74
CA LEU A 62 15.16 13.47 -10.89
C LEU A 62 16.52 13.38 -11.61
N GLY A 63 16.59 12.91 -12.86
CA GLY A 63 17.83 12.75 -13.62
C GLY A 63 18.80 11.73 -13.00
N LEU A 64 18.29 10.71 -12.31
CA LEU A 64 19.12 9.70 -11.66
C LEU A 64 19.55 8.62 -12.66
N GLU A 65 20.78 8.13 -12.52
CA GLU A 65 21.29 7.03 -13.37
C GLU A 65 20.59 5.71 -13.12
N LYS A 66 20.18 5.48 -11.86
CA LYS A 66 19.53 4.21 -11.41
C LYS A 66 18.28 4.50 -10.61
N VAL A 67 17.35 3.55 -10.65
CA VAL A 67 16.21 3.56 -9.73
C VAL A 67 16.73 3.47 -8.30
N ALA A 68 16.32 4.42 -7.47
CA ALA A 68 16.63 4.39 -6.05
C ALA A 68 15.69 3.43 -5.31
N GLU A 69 16.25 2.64 -4.40
CA GLU A 69 15.43 1.83 -3.50
C GLU A 69 14.67 2.75 -2.52
N PRO A 70 13.39 2.47 -2.26
CA PRO A 70 12.65 3.20 -1.24
C PRO A 70 13.31 3.04 0.13
N VAL A 71 13.42 4.14 0.87
CA VAL A 71 13.99 4.14 2.23
C VAL A 71 13.06 4.92 3.16
N MET A 72 12.88 4.42 4.37
CA MET A 72 12.14 5.08 5.42
C MET A 72 12.94 5.15 6.71
N PHE A 73 12.83 6.27 7.42
CA PHE A 73 13.58 6.52 8.65
C PHE A 73 12.66 6.47 9.85
N LEU A 74 13.05 5.71 10.87
CA LEU A 74 12.39 5.65 12.18
C LEU A 74 13.26 6.35 13.22
N ALA A 75 12.64 7.11 14.09
CA ALA A 75 13.29 7.63 15.30
C ALA A 75 13.56 6.48 16.28
N GLU A 76 14.50 6.66 17.21
CA GLU A 76 14.88 5.60 18.17
C GLU A 76 13.69 5.10 18.99
N HIS A 77 12.84 6.00 19.47
CA HIS A 77 11.65 5.62 20.24
C HIS A 77 10.64 4.80 19.39
N GLU A 78 10.58 5.01 18.07
CA GLU A 78 9.74 4.23 17.15
C GLU A 78 10.34 2.85 16.89
N LYS A 79 11.66 2.70 16.97
CA LYS A 79 12.36 1.42 16.86
C LYS A 79 12.22 0.57 18.13
N LEU A 80 12.17 1.20 19.29
CA LEU A 80 12.14 0.51 20.60
C LEU A 80 10.72 0.19 21.08
N GLY A 81 9.71 0.90 20.61
CA GLY A 81 8.31 0.72 20.98
C GLY A 81 7.56 -0.30 20.13
N ASN A 82 6.35 -0.60 20.55
CA ASN A 82 5.32 -1.31 19.78
C ASN A 82 5.67 -2.73 19.36
N PHE A 83 5.60 -3.65 20.31
CA PHE A 83 5.61 -5.07 20.04
C PHE A 83 4.17 -5.57 19.93
N LEU A 84 3.92 -6.40 18.94
CA LEU A 84 2.68 -7.15 18.83
C LEU A 84 2.82 -8.44 19.61
N ASP A 85 1.79 -8.77 20.38
CA ASP A 85 1.75 -9.98 21.20
C ASP A 85 1.35 -11.21 20.36
N GLY A 86 1.58 -12.39 20.94
CA GLY A 86 1.10 -13.64 20.40
C GLY A 86 2.10 -14.41 19.54
N LYS A 87 1.60 -15.46 18.92
CA LYS A 87 2.41 -16.43 18.16
C LYS A 87 2.68 -15.91 16.75
N SER A 88 3.95 -15.70 16.41
CA SER A 88 4.38 -15.29 15.06
C SER A 88 3.48 -14.18 14.45
N PRO A 89 3.45 -12.98 15.03
CA PRO A 89 2.54 -11.92 14.60
C PRO A 89 2.75 -11.54 13.14
N ILE A 90 1.65 -11.32 12.42
CA ILE A 90 1.64 -10.81 11.04
C ILE A 90 0.71 -9.62 10.92
N LEU A 91 1.04 -8.70 10.03
CA LEU A 91 0.18 -7.58 9.65
C LEU A 91 -0.64 -7.97 8.41
N PHE A 92 -1.95 -7.88 8.51
CA PHE A 92 -2.88 -8.17 7.43
C PHE A 92 -3.66 -6.93 7.03
N GLN A 93 -3.51 -6.50 5.78
CA GLN A 93 -4.22 -5.35 5.22
C GLN A 93 -5.01 -5.77 3.97
N PRO A 94 -6.17 -6.39 4.11
CA PRO A 94 -6.96 -6.86 2.96
C PRO A 94 -7.68 -5.73 2.22
N PHE A 95 -7.84 -4.56 2.85
CA PHE A 95 -8.66 -3.48 2.31
C PHE A 95 -7.85 -2.24 1.99
N GLY A 96 -8.10 -1.66 0.82
CA GLY A 96 -7.58 -0.35 0.44
C GLY A 96 -8.29 0.79 1.19
N SER A 97 -7.64 1.96 1.28
CA SER A 97 -8.20 3.13 1.98
C SER A 97 -9.47 3.72 1.35
N THR A 98 -9.81 3.29 0.15
CA THR A 98 -10.94 3.77 -0.65
C THR A 98 -12.20 2.90 -0.52
N MET A 99 -12.27 1.97 0.42
CA MET A 99 -13.55 1.35 0.74
C MET A 99 -14.51 2.45 1.19
N GLY A 100 -15.57 2.63 0.39
CA GLY A 100 -16.52 3.71 0.61
C GLY A 100 -17.24 3.56 1.94
N LEU A 101 -17.56 4.68 2.57
CA LEU A 101 -18.30 4.79 3.83
C LEU A 101 -19.66 4.04 3.84
N ASN A 102 -20.13 3.56 2.69
CA ASN A 102 -21.42 2.88 2.53
C ASN A 102 -21.32 1.35 2.42
N GLY A 103 -20.20 0.75 2.83
CA GLY A 103 -20.06 -0.72 2.86
C GLY A 103 -20.06 -1.40 1.48
N ALA A 104 -20.19 -0.64 0.39
CA ALA A 104 -20.01 -1.18 -0.94
C ALA A 104 -18.51 -1.35 -1.19
N ASP A 105 -18.08 -2.56 -1.47
CA ASP A 105 -16.70 -2.89 -1.87
C ASP A 105 -16.44 -2.33 -3.28
N LYS A 106 -16.26 -1.01 -3.33
CA LYS A 106 -15.95 -0.28 -4.57
C LYS A 106 -14.46 -0.12 -4.80
N SER A 107 -13.63 -0.63 -3.89
CA SER A 107 -12.20 -0.58 -4.07
C SER A 107 -11.72 -1.74 -4.93
N TYR A 108 -11.35 -1.45 -6.16
CA TYR A 108 -10.75 -2.41 -7.09
C TYR A 108 -9.44 -3.05 -6.57
N ARG A 109 -8.90 -2.53 -5.45
CA ARG A 109 -7.69 -3.07 -4.82
C ARG A 109 -7.98 -3.98 -3.63
N SER A 110 -9.16 -3.85 -3.02
CA SER A 110 -9.53 -4.60 -1.83
C SER A 110 -9.82 -6.06 -2.17
N ILE A 111 -9.50 -6.94 -1.25
CA ILE A 111 -9.96 -8.32 -1.27
C ILE A 111 -11.42 -8.31 -0.80
N PRO A 112 -12.34 -9.04 -1.46
CA PRO A 112 -13.71 -9.15 -0.99
C PRO A 112 -13.79 -9.63 0.46
N VAL A 113 -14.74 -9.09 1.22
CA VAL A 113 -14.82 -9.32 2.67
C VAL A 113 -14.86 -10.80 3.04
N GLU A 114 -15.67 -11.60 2.33
CA GLU A 114 -15.77 -13.05 2.57
C GLU A 114 -14.44 -13.77 2.32
N GLN A 115 -13.70 -13.35 1.29
CA GLN A 115 -12.40 -13.93 0.94
C GLN A 115 -11.29 -13.46 1.89
N ALA A 116 -11.35 -12.20 2.31
CA ALA A 116 -10.48 -11.68 3.36
C ALA A 116 -10.71 -12.42 4.68
N GLN A 117 -11.98 -12.70 5.03
CA GLN A 117 -12.32 -13.51 6.19
C GLN A 117 -11.79 -14.94 6.09
N TYR A 118 -11.91 -15.57 4.90
CA TYR A 118 -11.33 -16.91 4.68
C TYR A 118 -9.81 -16.91 4.93
N LEU A 119 -9.10 -15.94 4.38
CA LEU A 119 -7.65 -15.81 4.61
C LEU A 119 -7.34 -15.58 6.09
N ALA A 120 -8.08 -14.69 6.77
CA ALA A 120 -7.90 -14.39 8.18
C ALA A 120 -8.11 -15.64 9.05
N ASP A 121 -9.18 -16.40 8.80
CA ASP A 121 -9.48 -17.64 9.54
C ASP A 121 -8.33 -18.65 9.39
N LYS A 122 -7.80 -18.82 8.17
CA LYS A 122 -6.70 -19.73 7.90
C LYS A 122 -5.35 -19.25 8.47
N LEU A 123 -5.03 -17.98 8.34
CA LEU A 123 -3.82 -17.41 8.91
C LEU A 123 -3.81 -17.51 10.44
N SER A 124 -4.96 -17.36 11.08
CA SER A 124 -5.08 -17.42 12.55
C SER A 124 -4.85 -18.82 13.13
N GLU A 125 -4.86 -19.89 12.33
CA GLU A 125 -4.52 -21.24 12.77
C GLU A 125 -3.04 -21.35 13.23
N GLU A 126 -2.15 -20.54 12.61
CA GLU A 126 -0.71 -20.61 12.87
C GLU A 126 -0.11 -19.29 13.40
N HIS A 127 -0.78 -18.17 13.16
CA HIS A 127 -0.28 -16.82 13.43
C HIS A 127 -1.26 -16.01 14.28
N THR A 128 -0.74 -15.03 15.01
CA THR A 128 -1.57 -13.95 15.53
C THR A 128 -1.70 -12.89 14.43
N VAL A 129 -2.90 -12.76 13.89
CA VAL A 129 -3.20 -11.86 12.76
C VAL A 129 -3.61 -10.50 13.28
N TYR A 130 -2.89 -9.46 12.90
CA TYR A 130 -3.21 -8.07 13.18
C TYR A 130 -3.77 -7.41 11.93
N GLU A 131 -5.08 -7.21 11.91
CA GLU A 131 -5.74 -6.51 10.82
C GLU A 131 -5.48 -5.01 10.93
N VAL A 132 -4.81 -4.45 9.91
CA VAL A 132 -4.55 -3.01 9.83
C VAL A 132 -5.72 -2.36 9.10
N ILE A 133 -6.53 -1.64 9.86
CA ILE A 133 -7.76 -1.01 9.38
C ILE A 133 -7.84 0.46 9.76
N LYS A 134 -8.81 1.13 9.14
CA LYS A 134 -9.33 2.42 9.58
C LYS A 134 -10.71 2.19 10.17
N ALA A 135 -10.83 2.28 11.48
CA ALA A 135 -12.08 2.03 12.19
C ALA A 135 -13.24 2.89 11.64
N GLY A 136 -14.40 2.28 11.56
CA GLY A 136 -15.61 2.90 11.02
C GLY A 136 -15.63 3.08 9.49
N ALA A 137 -14.53 2.79 8.80
CA ALA A 137 -14.44 2.90 7.35
C ALA A 137 -14.23 1.56 6.63
N GLN A 138 -13.83 0.53 7.36
CA GLN A 138 -13.55 -0.81 6.83
C GLN A 138 -14.20 -1.87 7.71
N PRO A 139 -14.54 -3.05 7.14
CA PRO A 139 -15.02 -4.18 7.93
C PRO A 139 -13.97 -4.62 8.94
N VAL A 140 -14.41 -5.20 10.05
CA VAL A 140 -13.56 -5.86 11.04
C VAL A 140 -13.70 -7.37 10.84
N LEU A 141 -12.59 -8.05 10.61
CA LEU A 141 -12.55 -9.49 10.41
C LEU A 141 -12.53 -10.23 11.76
N ARG A 142 -13.18 -11.40 11.77
CA ARG A 142 -13.12 -12.31 12.93
C ARG A 142 -11.73 -12.96 13.00
N ASN A 143 -11.36 -13.43 14.18
CA ASN A 143 -10.09 -14.10 14.44
C ASN A 143 -8.85 -13.24 14.18
N CYS A 144 -9.03 -11.92 14.06
CA CYS A 144 -7.96 -10.93 13.97
C CYS A 144 -7.96 -10.03 15.19
N GLN A 145 -6.79 -9.59 15.59
CA GLN A 145 -6.65 -8.44 16.48
C GLN A 145 -6.67 -7.16 15.63
N MET A 146 -7.42 -6.17 16.08
CA MET A 146 -7.54 -4.92 15.32
C MET A 146 -6.35 -4.01 15.60
N CYS A 147 -5.66 -3.63 14.55
CA CYS A 147 -4.67 -2.56 14.58
C CYS A 147 -5.29 -1.30 13.96
N ASP A 148 -6.12 -0.63 14.76
CA ASP A 148 -6.71 0.65 14.39
C ASP A 148 -5.95 1.78 15.08
N THR A 149 -5.25 2.57 14.31
CA THR A 149 -4.54 3.72 14.83
C THR A 149 -4.54 4.86 13.82
N PRO A 150 -4.84 6.08 14.27
CA PRO A 150 -4.66 7.28 13.45
C PRO A 150 -3.16 7.60 13.24
N ASP A 151 -2.28 7.01 14.04
CA ASP A 151 -0.85 7.25 13.94
C ASP A 151 -0.22 6.38 12.83
N LEU A 152 -0.05 7.01 11.68
CA LEU A 152 0.63 6.38 10.54
C LEU A 152 2.06 5.92 10.90
N ARG A 153 2.76 6.63 11.81
CA ARG A 153 4.13 6.27 12.21
C ARG A 153 4.18 4.99 13.01
N LEU A 154 3.15 4.72 13.82
CA LEU A 154 3.01 3.43 14.50
C LEU A 154 2.91 2.29 13.49
N VAL A 155 1.99 2.41 12.50
CA VAL A 155 1.81 1.40 11.46
C VAL A 155 3.11 1.19 10.66
N VAL A 156 3.80 2.27 10.32
CA VAL A 156 5.10 2.22 9.65
C VAL A 156 6.14 1.46 10.50
N SER A 157 6.22 1.73 11.79
CA SER A 157 7.18 1.06 12.68
C SER A 157 6.90 -0.44 12.81
N LEU A 158 5.64 -0.85 12.80
CA LEU A 158 5.26 -2.26 12.80
C LEU A 158 5.70 -2.97 11.51
N THR A 159 5.61 -2.32 10.35
CA THR A 159 6.08 -2.93 9.09
C THR A 159 7.61 -3.15 9.04
N ALA A 160 8.36 -2.39 9.83
CA ALA A 160 9.79 -2.62 9.98
C ALA A 160 10.12 -3.95 10.71
N ARG A 161 9.15 -4.52 11.42
CA ARG A 161 9.34 -5.71 12.28
C ARG A 161 8.62 -6.94 11.80
N TYR A 162 7.37 -6.78 11.42
CA TYR A 162 6.46 -7.89 11.19
C TYR A 162 6.21 -8.12 9.70
N PRO A 163 6.00 -9.39 9.30
CA PRO A 163 5.61 -9.74 7.95
C PRO A 163 4.30 -9.04 7.56
N VAL A 164 4.19 -8.69 6.29
CA VAL A 164 3.02 -7.99 5.72
C VAL A 164 2.37 -8.86 4.67
N ILE A 165 1.06 -9.08 4.84
CA ILE A 165 0.18 -9.71 3.85
C ILE A 165 -0.96 -8.74 3.55
N GLY A 166 -1.33 -8.58 2.31
CA GLY A 166 -2.50 -7.77 1.99
C GLY A 166 -2.65 -7.39 0.53
N CYS A 167 -3.58 -6.50 0.27
CA CYS A 167 -3.78 -5.92 -1.06
C CYS A 167 -2.67 -4.90 -1.40
N ASP A 168 -2.70 -4.39 -2.63
CA ASP A 168 -1.85 -3.26 -3.03
C ASP A 168 -2.21 -1.99 -2.24
N SER A 169 -1.41 -1.71 -1.21
CA SER A 169 -1.66 -0.65 -0.24
C SER A 169 -0.35 -0.08 0.32
N SER A 170 -0.45 0.86 1.24
CA SER A 170 0.72 1.52 1.84
C SER A 170 1.68 0.57 2.56
N LEU A 171 1.18 -0.51 3.18
CA LEU A 171 2.03 -1.38 4.01
C LEU A 171 3.12 -2.09 3.21
N HIS A 172 2.82 -2.62 2.03
CA HIS A 172 3.85 -3.30 1.25
C HIS A 172 4.93 -2.31 0.75
N HIS A 173 4.58 -1.04 0.54
CA HIS A 173 5.55 0.00 0.22
C HIS A 173 6.44 0.32 1.42
N CYS A 174 5.87 0.36 2.63
CA CYS A 174 6.63 0.50 3.86
C CYS A 174 7.54 -0.71 4.09
N ALA A 175 7.05 -1.93 3.90
CA ALA A 175 7.88 -3.13 4.00
C ALA A 175 9.09 -3.07 3.06
N LYS A 176 8.87 -2.69 1.78
CA LYS A 176 9.97 -2.48 0.82
C LYS A 176 10.98 -1.45 1.30
N ALA A 177 10.50 -0.33 1.88
CA ALA A 177 11.37 0.73 2.36
C ALA A 177 12.23 0.33 3.58
N PHE A 178 11.90 -0.77 4.24
CA PHE A 178 12.71 -1.42 5.27
C PHE A 178 13.47 -2.67 4.76
N GLY A 179 13.53 -2.87 3.46
CA GLY A 179 14.21 -4.02 2.85
C GLY A 179 13.50 -5.36 3.07
N LYS A 180 12.24 -5.35 3.52
CA LYS A 180 11.47 -6.56 3.79
C LYS A 180 10.62 -6.98 2.61
N LYS A 181 10.38 -8.28 2.51
CA LYS A 181 9.41 -8.84 1.58
C LYS A 181 8.00 -8.71 2.15
N ALA A 182 7.02 -8.50 1.27
CA ALA A 182 5.60 -8.61 1.59
C ALA A 182 4.93 -9.60 0.63
N LEU A 183 3.83 -10.21 1.07
CA LEU A 183 2.96 -10.98 0.21
C LEU A 183 1.80 -10.08 -0.22
N VAL A 184 1.74 -9.77 -1.51
CA VAL A 184 0.81 -8.78 -2.07
C VAL A 184 -0.19 -9.48 -2.98
N ILE A 185 -1.46 -9.46 -2.59
CA ILE A 185 -2.57 -10.01 -3.35
C ILE A 185 -3.11 -8.91 -4.27
N ARG A 186 -2.93 -9.09 -5.55
CA ARG A 186 -3.28 -8.07 -6.54
C ARG A 186 -4.64 -8.37 -7.16
N ALA A 187 -5.62 -7.56 -6.79
CA ALA A 187 -6.93 -7.58 -7.40
C ALA A 187 -6.91 -6.75 -8.71
N GLY A 188 -7.05 -5.47 -8.60
CA GLY A 188 -7.15 -4.57 -9.74
C GLY A 188 -5.90 -3.72 -10.03
N THR A 189 -4.74 -4.00 -9.41
CA THR A 189 -3.48 -3.30 -9.68
C THR A 189 -2.42 -4.24 -10.24
N ASP A 190 -1.54 -3.74 -11.09
CA ASP A 190 -0.45 -4.51 -11.66
C ASP A 190 0.85 -4.40 -10.86
N LYS A 191 1.71 -5.40 -11.03
CA LYS A 191 3.03 -5.42 -10.42
C LYS A 191 3.96 -4.43 -11.13
N GLU A 192 3.81 -4.28 -12.41
CA GLU A 192 4.65 -3.49 -13.28
C GLU A 192 4.68 -2.02 -12.84
N ARG A 193 3.52 -1.43 -12.57
CA ARG A 193 3.39 -0.03 -12.14
C ARG A 193 3.60 0.18 -10.66
N TYR A 194 3.06 -0.73 -9.83
CA TYR A 194 2.92 -0.53 -8.38
C TYR A 194 3.75 -1.49 -7.55
N GLY A 195 4.31 -2.54 -8.16
CA GLY A 195 4.96 -3.63 -7.45
C GLY A 195 6.46 -3.44 -7.27
N TYR A 196 7.00 -4.43 -6.59
CA TYR A 196 8.44 -4.63 -6.40
C TYR A 196 8.77 -6.08 -6.68
N GLU A 197 9.87 -6.34 -7.41
CA GLU A 197 10.31 -7.69 -7.72
C GLU A 197 10.68 -8.50 -6.46
N SER A 198 11.10 -7.81 -5.40
CA SER A 198 11.44 -8.45 -4.13
C SER A 198 10.24 -8.98 -3.35
N HIS A 199 9.02 -8.56 -3.69
CA HIS A 199 7.79 -9.03 -3.04
C HIS A 199 7.25 -10.31 -3.66
N VAL A 200 6.52 -11.08 -2.88
CA VAL A 200 5.67 -12.18 -3.38
C VAL A 200 4.39 -11.57 -3.92
N ASN A 201 4.32 -11.39 -5.23
CA ASN A 201 3.17 -10.78 -5.89
C ASN A 201 2.23 -11.89 -6.40
N MET A 202 1.08 -12.03 -5.78
CA MET A 202 0.07 -13.03 -6.12
C MET A 202 -1.06 -12.40 -6.93
N ARG A 203 -1.41 -13.03 -8.05
CA ARG A 203 -2.43 -12.55 -8.95
C ARG A 203 -3.08 -13.73 -9.67
N GLU A 204 -4.38 -13.73 -9.76
CA GLU A 204 -5.13 -14.79 -10.43
C GLU A 204 -5.49 -14.46 -11.88
N TYR A 205 -5.96 -13.23 -12.10
CA TYR A 205 -6.45 -12.81 -13.40
C TYR A 205 -5.50 -11.85 -14.09
N PRO A 206 -5.43 -11.87 -15.44
CA PRO A 206 -4.73 -10.82 -16.15
C PRO A 206 -5.38 -9.46 -15.83
N MET A 207 -4.57 -8.43 -15.79
CA MET A 207 -5.05 -7.10 -15.44
C MET A 207 -6.09 -6.62 -16.45
N VAL A 208 -7.24 -6.21 -15.96
CA VAL A 208 -8.10 -5.31 -16.71
C VAL A 208 -7.42 -3.95 -16.70
N ALA A 209 -7.15 -3.41 -17.88
CA ALA A 209 -6.38 -2.20 -18.02
C ALA A 209 -6.87 -1.08 -17.09
N HIS A 210 -6.01 -0.61 -16.21
CA HIS A 210 -6.28 0.52 -15.31
C HIS A 210 -6.44 1.86 -16.00
N THR A 211 -6.31 1.83 -17.29
CA THR A 211 -6.11 2.99 -18.12
C THR A 211 -7.13 4.10 -17.95
N PRO A 212 -8.41 3.86 -17.70
CA PRO A 212 -9.38 4.93 -17.80
C PRO A 212 -9.65 5.71 -16.53
N LEU A 213 -9.32 5.19 -15.36
CA LEU A 213 -9.83 5.75 -14.11
C LEU A 213 -9.41 7.19 -13.82
N ARG A 214 -8.34 7.67 -14.44
CA ARG A 214 -7.90 9.06 -14.31
C ARG A 214 -7.67 9.79 -15.63
N LEU A 215 -7.45 9.07 -16.73
CA LEU A 215 -7.28 9.71 -18.04
C LEU A 215 -8.62 10.23 -18.58
N ASN A 216 -9.73 9.59 -18.23
CA ASN A 216 -11.07 10.07 -18.51
C ASN A 216 -11.71 10.68 -17.26
N MET A 217 -11.11 11.73 -16.72
CA MET A 217 -11.74 12.50 -15.63
C MET A 217 -13.15 13.03 -16.01
N ASN A 218 -13.49 12.99 -17.29
CA ASN A 218 -14.82 13.32 -17.81
C ASN A 218 -15.75 12.12 -17.98
N ASP A 219 -15.26 10.88 -17.87
CA ASP A 219 -16.08 9.67 -17.96
C ASP A 219 -16.37 9.12 -16.56
N PHE A 220 -17.29 9.76 -15.88
CA PHE A 220 -17.77 9.32 -14.56
C PHE A 220 -18.61 8.04 -14.61
N ASN A 221 -18.83 7.45 -15.79
CA ASN A 221 -19.64 6.25 -15.99
C ASN A 221 -18.81 4.96 -15.99
N PHE A 222 -17.52 5.03 -15.73
CA PHE A 222 -16.70 3.82 -15.61
C PHE A 222 -17.07 3.05 -14.33
N ASP A 223 -17.94 2.08 -14.48
CA ASP A 223 -18.41 1.23 -13.39
C ASP A 223 -17.42 0.10 -13.13
N ILE A 224 -16.55 0.31 -12.15
CA ILE A 224 -15.61 -0.71 -11.69
C ILE A 224 -16.35 -1.88 -11.00
N SER A 225 -17.55 -1.64 -10.49
CA SER A 225 -18.31 -2.65 -9.74
C SER A 225 -18.71 -3.85 -10.60
N ASN A 226 -18.80 -3.67 -11.92
CA ASN A 226 -19.08 -4.75 -12.87
C ASN A 226 -17.84 -5.57 -13.27
N GLN A 227 -16.64 -5.15 -12.86
CA GLN A 227 -15.43 -5.91 -13.11
C GLN A 227 -15.19 -6.85 -11.93
N ASN A 228 -15.37 -8.15 -12.14
CA ASN A 228 -15.07 -9.21 -11.16
C ASN A 228 -13.55 -9.32 -10.88
N THR A 229 -12.82 -8.21 -10.87
CA THR A 229 -11.36 -8.17 -10.77
C THR A 229 -10.83 -8.57 -9.41
N ASN A 230 -11.68 -8.64 -8.42
CA ASN A 230 -11.30 -8.96 -7.04
C ASN A 230 -11.93 -10.26 -6.52
N LYS A 231 -12.69 -11.00 -7.32
CA LYS A 231 -13.13 -12.33 -6.89
C LYS A 231 -12.07 -13.36 -7.23
N PHE A 232 -11.54 -14.01 -6.22
CA PHE A 232 -10.52 -15.03 -6.35
C PHE A 232 -11.15 -16.43 -6.21
N THR A 233 -10.58 -17.42 -6.87
CA THR A 233 -10.96 -18.82 -6.65
C THR A 233 -10.41 -19.29 -5.30
N LYS A 234 -11.01 -20.35 -4.75
CA LYS A 234 -10.51 -20.97 -3.52
C LYS A 234 -9.09 -21.49 -3.70
N ASP A 235 -8.80 -22.11 -4.83
CA ASP A 235 -7.47 -22.66 -5.15
C ASP A 235 -6.40 -21.55 -5.18
N PHE A 236 -6.74 -20.38 -5.70
CA PHE A 236 -5.85 -19.23 -5.64
C PHE A 236 -5.60 -18.79 -4.19
N LEU A 237 -6.64 -18.68 -3.36
CA LEU A 237 -6.49 -18.29 -1.96
C LEU A 237 -5.68 -19.32 -1.16
N ASP A 238 -5.86 -20.62 -1.43
CA ASP A 238 -5.06 -21.69 -0.83
C ASP A 238 -3.59 -21.61 -1.28
N ASN A 239 -3.34 -21.25 -2.54
CA ASN A 239 -1.99 -21.00 -3.03
C ASN A 239 -1.36 -19.77 -2.33
N VAL A 240 -2.13 -18.68 -2.11
CA VAL A 240 -1.68 -17.51 -1.34
C VAL A 240 -1.22 -17.95 0.06
N LEU A 241 -2.00 -18.75 0.76
CA LEU A 241 -1.65 -19.29 2.08
C LEU A 241 -0.36 -20.13 2.04
N GLY A 242 -0.18 -20.93 1.00
CA GLY A 242 1.03 -21.71 0.78
C GLY A 242 2.31 -20.87 0.63
N GLN A 243 2.20 -19.59 0.26
CA GLN A 243 3.35 -18.69 0.08
C GLN A 243 3.73 -17.90 1.34
N VAL A 244 2.96 -17.97 2.43
CA VAL A 244 3.19 -17.19 3.65
C VAL A 244 4.59 -17.44 4.24
N HIS A 245 5.09 -18.67 4.17
CA HIS A 245 6.42 -19.04 4.64
C HIS A 245 7.55 -18.22 3.96
N LEU A 246 7.35 -17.71 2.74
CA LEU A 246 8.36 -16.92 2.02
C LEU A 246 8.60 -15.53 2.64
N ILE A 247 7.71 -15.07 3.51
CA ILE A 247 7.81 -13.77 4.17
C ILE A 247 7.97 -13.88 5.68
N THR A 248 7.67 -15.02 6.28
CA THR A 248 7.76 -15.23 7.75
C THR A 248 9.11 -15.77 8.20
N ASN A 249 9.89 -16.38 7.31
CA ASN A 249 11.19 -17.00 7.60
C ASN A 249 12.39 -16.08 7.31
N ASN A 250 12.20 -14.75 7.25
CA ASN A 250 13.25 -13.78 6.97
C ASN A 250 13.62 -12.94 8.19
#